data_59a6e210dba5b931255a32e73d13b801
#
_entry.id   59a6e210dba5b931255a32e73d13b801
#
_cell.length_a   1.000
_cell.length_b   1.000
_cell.length_c   1.000
_cell.angle_alpha   90.00
_cell.angle_beta   90.00
_cell.angle_gamma   90.00
#
_symmetry.space_group_name_H-M   'P 1'
#
loop_
_entity.id
_entity.type
_entity.pdbx_description
1 polymer ?
#
loop_
_entity_poly.entity_id
_entity_poly.type
_entity_poly.pdbx_seq_one_letter_code
_entity_poly.pdbx_strand_id
1 'polypeptide(L)'
;MSNSQKIGFIGLGIMGAPMAGHLVAAGNQVFINTRSKVPEELANSAAIVCSSPSEVASKADIIITMVPDTSDVEKVLFSENGIASGLSKGKIVVDMSSISPIATKEFAKKINALGCEYLDAPVSGGQLGAKGATLTI
;
A
#
# COMPACT_ATOMS: atom_id res chain seq x y z
N MET A 1 -9.39 -14.41 -19.72
CA MET A 1 -8.06 -13.85 -19.46
C MET A 1 -8.04 -13.15 -18.12
N SER A 2 -7.05 -13.45 -17.34
CA SER A 2 -6.87 -12.82 -16.04
C SER A 2 -6.29 -11.41 -16.22
N ASN A 3 -6.95 -10.39 -15.63
CA ASN A 3 -6.43 -9.05 -15.52
C ASN A 3 -5.68 -8.86 -14.20
N SER A 4 -5.07 -9.96 -13.71
CA SER A 4 -4.33 -9.96 -12.44
C SER A 4 -3.18 -8.98 -12.46
N GLN A 5 -3.13 -8.12 -11.44
CA GLN A 5 -2.05 -7.17 -11.21
C GLN A 5 -1.20 -7.66 -10.04
N LYS A 6 0.05 -7.23 -10.00
CA LYS A 6 0.92 -7.44 -8.85
C LYS A 6 0.83 -6.20 -7.98
N ILE A 7 0.08 -6.31 -6.90
CA ILE A 7 -0.23 -5.18 -6.01
C ILE A 7 0.40 -5.40 -4.66
N GLY A 8 1.12 -4.39 -4.18
CA GLY A 8 1.62 -4.35 -2.82
C GLY A 8 0.64 -3.59 -1.93
N PHE A 9 0.46 -4.04 -0.70
CA PHE A 9 -0.38 -3.36 0.26
C PHE A 9 0.30 -3.31 1.62
N ILE A 10 0.57 -2.11 2.08
CA ILE A 10 1.29 -1.86 3.33
C ILE A 10 0.39 -1.10 4.29
N GLY A 11 0.23 -1.64 5.49
CA GLY A 11 -0.68 -1.12 6.49
C GLY A 11 -1.97 -1.94 6.52
N LEU A 12 -2.06 -2.85 7.48
CA LEU A 12 -3.16 -3.80 7.58
C LEU A 12 -3.99 -3.58 8.86
N GLY A 13 -4.28 -2.31 9.14
CA GLY A 13 -5.17 -1.93 10.22
C GLY A 13 -6.65 -2.13 9.85
N ILE A 14 -7.54 -1.46 10.59
CA ILE A 14 -8.99 -1.60 10.39
C ILE A 14 -9.46 -1.19 9.00
N MET A 15 -8.73 -0.29 8.34
CA MET A 15 -9.02 0.12 6.97
C MET A 15 -8.29 -0.75 5.95
N GLY A 16 -6.99 -0.92 6.13
CA GLY A 16 -6.14 -1.59 5.15
C GLY A 16 -6.42 -3.08 5.00
N ALA A 17 -6.70 -3.78 6.09
CA ALA A 17 -6.95 -5.22 6.02
C ALA A 17 -8.13 -5.59 5.11
N PRO A 18 -9.33 -4.99 5.26
CA PRO A 18 -10.42 -5.30 4.33
C PRO A 18 -10.14 -4.83 2.90
N MET A 19 -9.45 -3.71 2.72
CA MET A 19 -9.08 -3.23 1.38
C MET A 19 -8.17 -4.23 0.67
N ALA A 20 -7.14 -4.71 1.34
CA ALA A 20 -6.24 -5.73 0.81
C ALA A 20 -7.01 -7.03 0.50
N GLY A 21 -7.92 -7.41 1.36
CA GLY A 21 -8.76 -8.60 1.17
C GLY A 21 -9.61 -8.53 -0.11
N HIS A 22 -10.15 -7.36 -0.42
CA HIS A 22 -10.91 -7.17 -1.67
C HIS A 22 -10.03 -7.34 -2.91
N LEU A 23 -8.79 -6.87 -2.85
CA LEU A 23 -7.85 -7.03 -3.95
C LEU A 23 -7.48 -8.50 -4.18
N VAL A 24 -7.32 -9.27 -3.11
CA VAL A 24 -7.10 -10.71 -3.18
C VAL A 24 -8.32 -11.40 -3.80
N ALA A 25 -9.51 -11.06 -3.32
CA ALA A 25 -10.76 -11.66 -3.81
C ALA A 25 -11.01 -11.36 -5.29
N ALA A 26 -10.50 -10.24 -5.79
CA ALA A 26 -10.61 -9.86 -7.20
C ALA A 26 -9.61 -10.60 -8.11
N GLY A 27 -8.77 -11.47 -7.57
CA GLY A 27 -7.85 -12.30 -8.36
C GLY A 27 -6.47 -11.70 -8.58
N ASN A 28 -6.11 -10.62 -7.87
CA ASN A 28 -4.78 -10.04 -7.98
C ASN A 28 -3.76 -10.83 -7.16
N GLN A 29 -2.48 -10.74 -7.56
CA GLN A 29 -1.38 -11.15 -6.71
C GLN A 29 -1.12 -10.01 -5.72
N VAL A 30 -1.35 -10.24 -4.44
CA VAL A 30 -1.24 -9.20 -3.42
C VAL A 30 -0.10 -9.53 -2.45
N PHE A 31 0.87 -8.65 -2.38
CA PHE A 31 2.04 -8.73 -1.48
C PHE A 31 1.77 -7.80 -0.31
N ILE A 32 1.80 -8.31 0.91
CA ILE A 32 1.37 -7.57 2.09
C ILE A 32 2.48 -7.43 3.12
N ASN A 33 2.46 -6.32 3.85
CA ASN A 33 3.34 -6.07 4.98
C ASN A 33 2.64 -5.14 5.97
N THR A 34 2.88 -5.36 7.24
CA THR A 34 2.44 -4.47 8.32
C THR A 34 3.48 -4.55 9.44
N ARG A 35 3.62 -3.48 10.21
CA ARG A 35 4.52 -3.48 11.37
C ARG A 35 3.97 -4.25 12.57
N SER A 36 2.67 -4.49 12.56
CA SER A 36 2.00 -5.30 13.59
C SER A 36 1.75 -6.72 13.06
N LYS A 37 0.94 -7.49 13.76
CA LYS A 37 0.61 -8.84 13.32
C LYS A 37 -0.29 -8.80 12.09
N VAL A 38 0.02 -9.63 11.10
CA VAL A 38 -0.85 -9.81 9.92
C VAL A 38 -2.18 -10.42 10.39
N PRO A 39 -3.33 -9.82 10.03
CA PRO A 39 -4.63 -10.39 10.37
C PRO A 39 -4.78 -11.82 9.84
N GLU A 40 -5.40 -12.67 10.65
CA GLU A 40 -5.53 -14.10 10.34
C GLU A 40 -6.21 -14.36 8.99
N GLU A 41 -7.23 -13.57 8.68
CA GLU A 41 -7.95 -13.70 7.40
C GLU A 41 -7.02 -13.52 6.20
N LEU A 42 -6.10 -12.56 6.28
CA LEU A 42 -5.11 -12.33 5.22
C LEU A 42 -4.00 -13.38 5.24
N ALA A 43 -3.56 -13.78 6.41
CA ALA A 43 -2.53 -14.82 6.55
C ALA A 43 -3.00 -16.15 5.95
N ASN A 44 -4.29 -16.44 6.03
CA ASN A 44 -4.90 -17.66 5.50
C ASN A 44 -5.42 -17.50 4.06
N SER A 45 -5.24 -16.34 3.46
CA SER A 45 -5.65 -16.06 2.09
C SER A 45 -4.53 -16.36 1.09
N ALA A 46 -4.77 -16.05 -0.19
CA ALA A 46 -3.74 -16.13 -1.22
C ALA A 46 -2.74 -14.97 -1.17
N ALA A 47 -2.88 -14.01 -0.24
CA ALA A 47 -1.94 -12.91 -0.08
C ALA A 47 -0.56 -13.44 0.34
N ILE A 48 0.49 -12.79 -0.19
CA ILE A 48 1.88 -13.18 0.08
C ILE A 48 2.45 -12.22 1.11
N VAL A 49 2.79 -12.74 2.29
CA VAL A 49 3.36 -11.94 3.37
C VAL A 49 4.82 -11.68 3.09
N CYS A 50 5.20 -10.40 3.11
CA CYS A 50 6.58 -9.95 2.93
C CYS A 50 7.15 -9.43 4.25
N SER A 51 8.46 -9.50 4.38
CA SER A 51 9.17 -9.15 5.62
C SER A 51 9.38 -7.64 5.80
N SER A 52 9.25 -6.86 4.73
CA SER A 52 9.49 -5.42 4.77
C SER A 52 8.73 -4.70 3.65
N PRO A 53 8.53 -3.38 3.78
CA PRO A 53 8.02 -2.57 2.67
C PRO A 53 8.89 -2.64 1.41
N SER A 54 10.20 -2.74 1.59
CA SER A 54 11.15 -2.89 0.48
C SER A 54 10.90 -4.17 -0.31
N GLU A 55 10.65 -5.28 0.39
CA GLU A 55 10.34 -6.56 -0.28
C GLU A 55 9.03 -6.45 -1.07
N VAL A 56 8.00 -5.83 -0.49
CA VAL A 56 6.73 -5.59 -1.19
C VAL A 56 6.99 -4.80 -2.47
N ALA A 57 7.74 -3.70 -2.36
CA ALA A 57 8.03 -2.84 -3.51
C ALA A 57 8.81 -3.55 -4.61
N SER A 58 9.70 -4.48 -4.24
CA SER A 58 10.48 -5.24 -5.23
C SER A 58 9.63 -6.23 -6.02
N LYS A 59 8.55 -6.72 -5.43
CA LYS A 59 7.69 -7.77 -6.04
C LYS A 59 6.44 -7.22 -6.71
N ALA A 60 5.95 -6.06 -6.29
CA ALA A 60 4.72 -5.48 -6.82
C ALA A 60 5.01 -4.40 -7.85
N ASP A 61 4.04 -4.11 -8.70
CA ASP A 61 4.10 -3.05 -9.70
C ASP A 61 3.38 -1.79 -9.22
N ILE A 62 2.34 -1.98 -8.42
CA ILE A 62 1.57 -0.90 -7.78
C ILE A 62 1.64 -1.14 -6.27
N ILE A 63 2.13 -0.16 -5.53
CA ILE A 63 2.32 -0.29 -4.08
C ILE A 63 1.38 0.69 -3.38
N ILE A 64 0.45 0.16 -2.60
CA ILE A 64 -0.54 0.94 -1.86
C ILE A 64 -0.12 1.04 -0.40
N THR A 65 -0.22 2.24 0.15
CA THR A 65 -0.01 2.48 1.58
C THR A 65 -1.31 2.97 2.21
N MET A 66 -1.63 2.43 3.38
CA MET A 66 -2.79 2.84 4.18
C MET A 66 -2.40 2.80 5.65
N VAL A 67 -1.85 3.89 6.15
CA VAL A 67 -1.28 4.00 7.49
C VAL A 67 -1.84 5.25 8.21
N PRO A 68 -1.71 5.33 9.56
CA PRO A 68 -2.44 6.35 10.32
C PRO A 68 -2.08 7.79 10.02
N ASP A 69 -0.79 8.14 9.88
CA ASP A 69 -0.44 9.54 9.75
C ASP A 69 0.85 9.79 8.96
N THR A 70 1.18 11.07 8.79
CA THR A 70 2.29 11.54 7.95
C THR A 70 3.63 10.89 8.30
N SER A 71 3.95 10.77 9.59
CA SER A 71 5.21 10.15 10.01
C SER A 71 5.28 8.67 9.68
N ASP A 72 4.13 7.99 9.70
CA ASP A 72 4.06 6.57 9.31
C ASP A 72 4.29 6.42 7.81
N VAL A 73 3.72 7.28 6.99
CA VAL A 73 3.96 7.28 5.54
C VAL A 73 5.44 7.49 5.25
N GLU A 74 6.06 8.49 5.88
CA GLU A 74 7.48 8.77 5.69
C GLU A 74 8.34 7.56 6.02
N LYS A 75 8.08 6.90 7.14
CA LYS A 75 8.83 5.70 7.56
C LYS A 75 8.67 4.55 6.57
N VAL A 76 7.45 4.29 6.14
CA VAL A 76 7.15 3.22 5.19
C VAL A 76 7.84 3.48 3.85
N LEU A 77 7.90 4.73 3.42
CA LEU A 77 8.53 5.10 2.15
C LEU A 77 10.07 5.10 2.21
N PHE A 78 10.64 5.74 3.23
CA PHE A 78 12.04 6.16 3.19
C PHE A 78 12.95 5.61 4.28
N SER A 79 12.44 4.76 5.19
CA SER A 79 13.31 4.09 6.17
C SER A 79 14.24 3.09 5.47
N GLU A 80 15.18 2.51 6.21
CA GLU A 80 16.20 1.61 5.66
C GLU A 80 15.62 0.49 4.79
N ASN A 81 14.52 -0.13 5.25
CA ASN A 81 13.83 -1.19 4.50
C ASN A 81 12.49 -0.68 3.95
N GLY A 82 12.42 0.61 3.62
CA GLY A 82 11.23 1.24 3.10
C GLY A 82 10.99 0.95 1.62
N ILE A 83 9.85 1.42 1.14
CA ILE A 83 9.44 1.22 -0.26
C ILE A 83 10.52 1.71 -1.23
N ALA A 84 11.07 2.89 -0.98
CA ALA A 84 12.03 3.51 -1.90
C ALA A 84 13.24 2.62 -2.20
N SER A 85 13.70 1.84 -1.22
CA SER A 85 14.85 0.95 -1.40
C SER A 85 14.55 -0.29 -2.25
N GLY A 86 13.28 -0.61 -2.46
CA GLY A 86 12.85 -1.75 -3.28
C GLY A 86 12.27 -1.37 -4.63
N LEU A 87 12.12 -0.07 -4.92
CA LEU A 87 11.52 0.39 -6.16
C LEU A 87 12.46 0.23 -7.36
N SER A 88 11.87 -0.06 -8.50
CA SER A 88 12.53 0.05 -9.81
C SER A 88 11.68 0.93 -10.72
N LYS A 89 12.28 1.46 -11.77
CA LYS A 89 11.64 2.36 -12.72
C LYS A 89 10.30 1.86 -13.21
N GLY A 90 9.33 2.77 -13.29
CA GLY A 90 8.02 2.49 -13.85
C GLY A 90 6.98 2.02 -12.86
N LYS A 91 7.36 1.79 -11.60
CA LYS A 91 6.40 1.40 -10.57
C LYS A 91 5.59 2.60 -10.08
N ILE A 92 4.42 2.32 -9.50
CA ILE A 92 3.49 3.35 -9.01
C ILE A 92 3.28 3.13 -7.52
N VAL A 93 3.43 4.20 -6.74
CA VAL A 93 3.11 4.21 -5.32
C VAL A 93 1.82 5.02 -5.13
N VAL A 94 0.85 4.43 -4.45
CA VAL A 94 -0.46 5.07 -4.19
C VAL A 94 -0.64 5.16 -2.68
N ASP A 95 -0.64 6.36 -2.14
CA ASP A 95 -0.89 6.57 -0.71
C ASP A 95 -2.37 6.89 -0.51
N MET A 96 -3.07 5.99 0.13
CA MET A 96 -4.50 6.15 0.44
C MET A 96 -4.72 6.65 1.87
N SER A 97 -3.64 6.97 2.58
CA SER A 97 -3.67 7.58 3.90
C SER A 97 -4.12 9.04 3.81
N SER A 98 -4.70 9.56 4.89
CA SER A 98 -5.06 10.98 4.99
C SER A 98 -3.96 11.71 5.76
N ILE A 99 -3.08 12.41 5.05
CA ILE A 99 -1.90 13.03 5.63
C ILE A 99 -1.71 14.48 5.14
N SER A 100 -0.64 15.12 5.61
CA SER A 100 -0.28 16.49 5.23
C SER A 100 -0.06 16.61 3.72
N PRO A 101 -0.77 17.53 3.03
CA PRO A 101 -0.53 17.78 1.60
C PRO A 101 0.88 18.29 1.30
N ILE A 102 1.46 19.05 2.21
CA ILE A 102 2.82 19.58 2.04
C ILE A 102 3.83 18.43 2.06
N ALA A 103 3.71 17.52 3.03
CA ALA A 103 4.55 16.33 3.11
C ALA A 103 4.36 15.44 1.87
N THR A 104 3.13 15.26 1.41
CA THR A 104 2.82 14.49 0.21
C THR A 104 3.58 14.99 -1.01
N LYS A 105 3.66 16.29 -1.20
CA LYS A 105 4.42 16.89 -2.32
C LYS A 105 5.91 16.55 -2.24
N GLU A 106 6.47 16.58 -1.05
CA GLU A 106 7.89 16.22 -0.85
C GLU A 106 8.13 14.74 -1.09
N PHE A 107 7.23 13.89 -0.63
CA PHE A 107 7.30 12.44 -0.88
C PHE A 107 7.22 12.14 -2.38
N ALA A 108 6.30 12.80 -3.08
CA ALA A 108 6.14 12.64 -4.53
C ALA A 108 7.42 13.00 -5.28
N LYS A 109 8.07 14.10 -4.91
CA LYS A 109 9.35 14.51 -5.52
C LYS A 109 10.41 13.41 -5.38
N LYS A 110 10.55 12.86 -4.19
CA LYS A 110 11.56 11.83 -3.92
C LYS A 110 11.27 10.54 -4.70
N ILE A 111 10.02 10.12 -4.76
CA ILE A 111 9.62 8.92 -5.51
C ILE A 111 9.78 9.15 -7.02
N ASN A 112 9.38 10.31 -7.51
CA ASN A 112 9.54 10.67 -8.93
C ASN A 112 11.01 10.69 -9.34
N ALA A 113 11.90 11.11 -8.46
CA ALA A 113 13.34 11.10 -8.72
C ALA A 113 13.90 9.68 -8.93
N LEU A 114 13.20 8.65 -8.46
CA LEU A 114 13.57 7.25 -8.67
C LEU A 114 13.01 6.68 -9.98
N GLY A 115 12.33 7.50 -10.78
CA GLY A 115 11.69 7.05 -12.02
C GLY A 115 10.34 6.38 -11.81
N CYS A 116 9.70 6.62 -10.66
CA CYS A 116 8.41 6.05 -10.30
C CYS A 116 7.35 7.14 -10.18
N GLU A 117 6.08 6.74 -10.25
CA GLU A 117 4.96 7.66 -10.06
C GLU A 117 4.46 7.60 -8.62
N TYR A 118 3.89 8.70 -8.14
CA TYR A 118 3.31 8.81 -6.81
C TYR A 118 1.96 9.48 -6.89
N LEU A 119 0.94 8.84 -6.33
CA LEU A 119 -0.41 9.38 -6.24
C LEU A 119 -0.85 9.41 -4.78
N ASP A 120 -1.55 10.46 -4.38
CA ASP A 120 -2.31 10.43 -3.15
C ASP A 120 -3.79 10.19 -3.49
N ALA A 121 -4.40 9.24 -2.81
CA ALA A 121 -5.78 8.83 -3.05
C ALA A 121 -6.51 8.61 -1.72
N PRO A 122 -6.68 9.68 -0.93
CA PRO A 122 -7.35 9.56 0.36
C PRO A 122 -8.78 9.04 0.18
N VAL A 123 -9.27 8.30 1.17
CA VAL A 123 -10.56 7.61 1.09
C VAL A 123 -11.54 8.13 2.12
N SER A 124 -12.83 8.04 1.80
CA SER A 124 -13.95 8.34 2.69
C SER A 124 -14.93 7.18 2.74
N GLY A 125 -15.47 6.90 3.92
CA GLY A 125 -16.44 5.82 4.11
C GLY A 125 -16.21 4.99 5.37
N GLY A 126 -15.10 5.22 6.06
CA GLY A 126 -14.76 4.54 7.31
C GLY A 126 -14.63 3.03 7.17
N GLN A 127 -14.64 2.35 8.31
CA GLN A 127 -14.47 0.89 8.36
C GLN A 127 -15.61 0.16 7.62
N LEU A 128 -16.83 0.66 7.71
CA LEU A 128 -17.95 0.05 6.99
C LEU A 128 -17.77 0.13 5.48
N GLY A 129 -17.30 1.26 4.98
CA GLY A 129 -17.00 1.42 3.56
C GLY A 129 -15.87 0.52 3.10
N ALA A 130 -14.82 0.37 3.92
CA ALA A 130 -13.70 -0.51 3.62
C ALA A 130 -14.16 -1.97 3.53
N LYS A 131 -14.93 -2.44 4.52
CA LYS A 131 -15.47 -3.80 4.53
C LYS A 131 -16.43 -4.07 3.37
N GLY A 132 -17.26 -3.08 3.03
CA GLY A 132 -18.26 -3.20 1.97
C GLY A 132 -17.73 -2.92 0.57
N ALA A 133 -16.47 -2.57 0.42
CA ALA A 133 -15.88 -2.15 -0.85
C ALA A 133 -16.64 -0.98 -1.49
N THR A 134 -17.06 -0.01 -0.66
CA THR A 134 -17.87 1.13 -1.07
C THR A 134 -17.21 2.48 -0.73
N LEU A 135 -15.91 2.48 -0.50
CA LEU A 135 -15.17 3.71 -0.23
C LEU A 135 -15.23 4.68 -1.41
N THR A 136 -15.32 5.97 -1.09
CA THR A 136 -15.07 7.03 -2.07
C THR A 136 -13.57 7.33 -2.06
N ILE A 137 -12.98 7.43 -3.22
CA ILE A 137 -11.55 7.64 -3.39
C ILE A 137 -11.30 8.98 -4.11
#